data_d15ea2dc7e48287679dbf6e04b56ef6a
#
_entry.id   d15ea2dc7e48287679dbf6e04b56ef6a
#
_cell.length_a   1.000
_cell.length_b   1.000
_cell.length_c   1.000
_cell.angle_alpha   90.00
_cell.angle_beta   90.00
_cell.angle_gamma   90.00
#
_symmetry.space_group_name_H-M   'P 1'
#
loop_
_entity.id
_entity.type
_entity.pdbx_description
1 polymer ?
#
loop_
_entity_poly.entity_id
_entity_poly.type
_entity_poly.pdbx_seq_one_letter_code
_entity_poly.pdbx_strand_id
1 'polypeptide(L)'
;MTFTQIAAQFAAAESGTDSFKQLYKDVFHLMEAGEVQNAGFYFVIGVAAQAYVRRYEDEAVPADLANRAKQTLEGYNAKALQAASADPATRLRLVGEIATDYQVKVHEF
;
A
#
# COMPACT_ATOMS: atom_id res chain seq x y z
N MET A 1 -9.83 -5.32 11.88
CA MET A 1 -9.63 -5.87 10.52
C MET A 1 -8.17 -6.29 10.37
N THR A 2 -7.91 -7.47 9.85
CA THR A 2 -6.55 -7.94 9.58
C THR A 2 -6.01 -7.34 8.29
N PHE A 3 -4.70 -7.36 8.11
CA PHE A 3 -4.12 -6.90 6.84
C PHE A 3 -4.58 -7.75 5.66
N THR A 4 -4.76 -9.06 5.85
CA THR A 4 -5.31 -9.93 4.81
C THR A 4 -6.68 -9.43 4.32
N GLN A 5 -7.54 -9.03 5.25
CA GLN A 5 -8.85 -8.48 4.91
C GLN A 5 -8.74 -7.12 4.21
N ILE A 6 -7.83 -6.27 4.68
CA ILE A 6 -7.58 -4.95 4.08
C ILE A 6 -7.11 -5.11 2.63
N ALA A 7 -6.15 -5.99 2.38
CA ALA A 7 -5.62 -6.24 1.05
C ALA A 7 -6.70 -6.78 0.10
N ALA A 8 -7.53 -7.72 0.58
CA ALA A 8 -8.63 -8.27 -0.20
C ALA A 8 -9.69 -7.21 -0.53
N GLN A 9 -10.03 -6.37 0.43
CA GLN A 9 -10.98 -5.28 0.25
C GLN A 9 -10.47 -4.27 -0.78
N PHE A 10 -9.19 -3.92 -0.70
CA PHE A 10 -8.58 -3.01 -1.66
C PHE A 10 -8.57 -3.60 -3.07
N ALA A 11 -8.24 -4.88 -3.21
CA ALA A 11 -8.23 -5.57 -4.50
C ALA A 11 -9.62 -5.58 -5.16
N ALA A 12 -10.68 -5.73 -4.36
CA ALA A 12 -12.07 -5.75 -4.84
C ALA A 12 -12.64 -4.36 -5.14
N ALA A 13 -12.02 -3.29 -4.62
CA ALA A 13 -12.51 -1.94 -4.78
C ALA A 13 -12.15 -1.36 -6.16
N GLU A 14 -12.87 -0.31 -6.56
CA GLU A 14 -12.52 0.44 -7.76
C GLU A 14 -11.24 1.24 -7.54
N SER A 15 -10.49 1.47 -8.63
CA SER A 15 -9.32 2.33 -8.59
C SER A 15 -9.74 3.79 -8.40
N GLY A 16 -9.17 4.48 -7.43
CA GLY A 16 -9.46 5.88 -7.20
C GLY A 16 -9.13 6.33 -5.79
N THR A 17 -9.36 7.62 -5.53
CA THR A 17 -8.97 8.23 -4.26
C THR A 17 -9.71 7.63 -3.06
N ASP A 18 -10.95 7.20 -3.22
CA ASP A 18 -11.72 6.63 -2.11
C ASP A 18 -11.11 5.33 -1.60
N SER A 19 -10.77 4.40 -2.51
CA SER A 19 -10.14 3.13 -2.12
C SER A 19 -8.74 3.33 -1.57
N PHE A 20 -7.99 4.28 -2.12
CA PHE A 20 -6.64 4.60 -1.65
C PHE A 20 -6.68 5.26 -0.27
N LYS A 21 -7.66 6.13 -0.04
CA LYS A 21 -7.87 6.74 1.27
C LYS A 21 -8.21 5.68 2.32
N GLN A 22 -9.08 4.74 1.97
CA GLN A 22 -9.43 3.65 2.88
C GLN A 22 -8.19 2.79 3.20
N LEU A 23 -7.38 2.49 2.18
CA LEU A 23 -6.17 1.69 2.36
C LEU A 23 -5.20 2.35 3.36
N TYR A 24 -4.86 3.63 3.17
CA TYR A 24 -3.88 4.24 4.07
C TYR A 24 -4.43 4.41 5.48
N LYS A 25 -5.71 4.69 5.64
CA LYS A 25 -6.32 4.75 6.97
C LYS A 25 -6.23 3.42 7.69
N ASP A 26 -6.53 2.34 6.98
CA ASP A 26 -6.53 0.99 7.55
C ASP A 26 -5.13 0.55 7.96
N VAL A 27 -4.12 0.73 7.10
CA VAL A 27 -2.75 0.29 7.44
C VAL A 27 -2.13 1.17 8.53
N PHE A 28 -2.41 2.46 8.56
CA PHE A 28 -1.94 3.32 9.64
C PHE A 28 -2.59 2.96 10.96
N HIS A 29 -3.87 2.56 10.93
CA HIS A 29 -4.55 2.07 12.12
C HIS A 29 -3.89 0.81 12.68
N LEU A 30 -3.46 -0.12 11.81
CA LEU A 30 -2.71 -1.30 12.25
C LEU A 30 -1.38 -0.93 12.90
N MET A 31 -0.68 0.08 12.39
CA MET A 31 0.54 0.57 13.03
C MET A 31 0.25 1.13 14.43
N GLU A 32 -0.81 1.93 14.56
CA GLU A 32 -1.22 2.50 15.85
C GLU A 32 -1.65 1.41 16.83
N ALA A 33 -2.20 0.32 16.34
CA ALA A 33 -2.59 -0.84 17.16
C ALA A 33 -1.39 -1.67 17.64
N GLY A 34 -0.18 -1.33 17.23
CA GLY A 34 1.05 -1.94 17.74
C GLY A 34 1.62 -3.08 16.93
N GLU A 35 1.24 -3.26 15.66
CA GLU A 35 1.82 -4.28 14.80
C GLU A 35 3.21 -3.87 14.30
N VAL A 36 4.18 -3.79 15.21
CA VAL A 36 5.52 -3.27 14.95
C VAL A 36 6.27 -4.08 13.90
N GLN A 37 6.08 -5.39 13.88
CA GLN A 37 6.79 -6.29 12.95
C GLN A 37 6.45 -5.99 11.49
N ASN A 38 5.26 -5.48 11.22
CA ASN A 38 4.78 -5.18 9.89
C ASN A 38 4.76 -3.67 9.59
N ALA A 39 5.19 -2.85 10.55
CA ALA A 39 5.08 -1.39 10.45
C ALA A 39 5.80 -0.83 9.22
N GLY A 40 6.95 -1.38 8.84
CA GLY A 40 7.68 -0.93 7.66
C GLY A 40 6.87 -1.10 6.37
N PHE A 41 6.19 -2.25 6.23
CA PHE A 41 5.30 -2.49 5.08
C PHE A 41 4.13 -1.51 5.09
N TYR A 42 3.46 -1.38 6.23
CA TYR A 42 2.30 -0.50 6.36
C TYR A 42 2.68 0.96 6.10
N PHE A 43 3.87 1.36 6.53
CA PHE A 43 4.35 2.72 6.31
C PHE A 43 4.49 3.02 4.82
N VAL A 44 5.18 2.16 4.07
CA VAL A 44 5.38 2.37 2.62
C VAL A 44 4.03 2.35 1.89
N ILE A 45 3.20 1.35 2.16
CA ILE A 45 1.87 1.22 1.54
C ILE A 45 1.02 2.47 1.84
N GLY A 46 0.97 2.86 3.10
CA GLY A 46 0.17 3.99 3.54
C GLY A 46 0.65 5.31 2.98
N VAL A 47 1.97 5.55 2.97
CA VAL A 47 2.55 6.78 2.43
C VAL A 47 2.30 6.88 0.93
N ALA A 48 2.46 5.79 0.18
CA ALA A 48 2.21 5.77 -1.26
C ALA A 48 0.74 6.08 -1.56
N ALA A 49 -0.18 5.42 -0.87
CA ALA A 49 -1.62 5.66 -1.04
C ALA A 49 -2.01 7.09 -0.66
N GLN A 50 -1.45 7.60 0.45
CA GLN A 50 -1.72 8.96 0.91
C GLN A 50 -1.17 10.01 -0.07
N ALA A 51 -0.01 9.78 -0.64
CA ALA A 51 0.58 10.67 -1.64
C ALA A 51 -0.33 10.79 -2.87
N TYR A 52 -0.88 9.66 -3.34
CA TYR A 52 -1.83 9.66 -4.44
C TYR A 52 -3.07 10.49 -4.12
N VAL A 53 -3.66 10.29 -2.94
CA VAL A 53 -4.86 11.01 -2.53
C VAL A 53 -4.59 12.51 -2.45
N ARG A 54 -3.49 12.93 -1.85
CA ARG A 54 -3.11 14.35 -1.76
C ARG A 54 -2.94 15.01 -3.12
N ARG A 55 -2.44 14.25 -4.09
CA ARG A 55 -2.15 14.78 -5.41
C ARG A 55 -3.41 14.87 -6.29
N TYR A 56 -4.32 13.91 -6.17
CA TYR A 56 -5.41 13.74 -7.13
C TYR A 56 -6.81 13.84 -6.55
N GLU A 57 -7.00 14.15 -5.26
CA GLU A 57 -8.30 14.02 -4.58
C GLU A 57 -9.42 14.75 -5.29
N ASP A 58 -9.23 15.93 -5.80
CA ASP A 58 -10.29 16.69 -6.45
C ASP A 58 -10.10 16.80 -7.97
N GLU A 59 -9.35 15.88 -8.55
CA GLU A 59 -9.05 15.91 -9.96
C GLU A 59 -9.61 14.71 -10.71
N ALA A 60 -10.00 14.94 -11.96
CA ALA A 60 -10.35 13.86 -12.88
C ALA A 60 -9.05 13.17 -13.35
N VAL A 61 -8.87 11.92 -12.96
CA VAL A 61 -7.68 11.15 -13.28
C VAL A 61 -8.03 10.12 -14.35
N PRO A 62 -7.21 9.98 -15.42
CA PRO A 62 -7.43 8.92 -16.41
C PRO A 62 -7.45 7.55 -15.75
N ALA A 63 -8.37 6.68 -16.19
CA ALA A 63 -8.55 5.36 -15.61
C ALA A 63 -7.27 4.51 -15.65
N ASP A 64 -6.48 4.61 -16.72
CA ASP A 64 -5.23 3.85 -16.85
C ASP A 64 -4.18 4.29 -15.83
N LEU A 65 -4.13 5.58 -15.49
CA LEU A 65 -3.21 6.09 -14.45
C LEU A 65 -3.64 5.55 -13.07
N ALA A 66 -4.91 5.63 -12.75
CA ALA A 66 -5.44 5.12 -11.48
C ALA A 66 -5.23 3.61 -11.36
N ASN A 67 -5.43 2.87 -12.44
CA ASN A 67 -5.24 1.41 -12.46
C ASN A 67 -3.77 1.03 -12.29
N ARG A 68 -2.83 1.76 -12.86
CA ARG A 68 -1.40 1.50 -12.65
C ARG A 68 -0.98 1.72 -11.21
N ALA A 69 -1.43 2.81 -10.61
CA ALA A 69 -1.15 3.08 -9.19
C ALA A 69 -1.73 1.97 -8.30
N LYS A 70 -2.94 1.53 -8.60
CA LYS A 70 -3.57 0.42 -7.87
C LYS A 70 -2.77 -0.87 -8.01
N GLN A 71 -2.34 -1.22 -9.22
CA GLN A 71 -1.53 -2.42 -9.45
C GLN A 71 -0.22 -2.38 -8.67
N THR A 72 0.42 -1.23 -8.60
CA THR A 72 1.64 -1.05 -7.81
C THR A 72 1.37 -1.30 -6.32
N LEU A 73 0.29 -0.72 -5.78
CA LEU A 73 -0.09 -0.93 -4.38
C LEU A 73 -0.49 -2.37 -4.10
N GLU A 74 -1.20 -3.03 -5.02
CA GLU A 74 -1.51 -4.46 -4.89
C GLU A 74 -0.24 -5.31 -4.84
N GLY A 75 0.77 -4.95 -5.61
CA GLY A 75 2.08 -5.60 -5.55
C GLY A 75 2.76 -5.42 -4.18
N TYR A 76 2.66 -4.24 -3.59
CA TYR A 76 3.19 -3.99 -2.24
C TYR A 76 2.41 -4.80 -1.20
N ASN A 77 1.09 -4.85 -1.31
CA ASN A 77 0.25 -5.67 -0.43
C ASN A 77 0.62 -7.15 -0.53
N ALA A 78 0.86 -7.65 -1.74
CA ALA A 78 1.26 -9.05 -1.93
C ALA A 78 2.58 -9.39 -1.25
N LYS A 79 3.57 -8.49 -1.32
CA LYS A 79 4.85 -8.69 -0.63
C LYS A 79 4.71 -8.64 0.88
N ALA A 80 3.85 -7.75 1.40
CA ALA A 80 3.55 -7.71 2.83
C ALA A 80 2.89 -9.01 3.30
N LEU A 81 1.96 -9.56 2.52
CA LEU A 81 1.33 -10.85 2.83
C LEU A 81 2.34 -12.00 2.79
N GLN A 82 3.23 -12.02 1.80
CA GLN A 82 4.31 -13.01 1.71
C GLN A 82 5.23 -12.93 2.93
N ALA A 83 5.54 -11.73 3.39
CA ALA A 83 6.42 -11.49 4.53
C ALA A 83 5.85 -12.07 5.83
N ALA A 84 4.53 -12.17 5.97
CA ALA A 84 3.89 -12.61 7.20
C ALA A 84 4.31 -14.02 7.63
N SER A 85 4.66 -14.89 6.67
CA SER A 85 5.12 -16.27 6.94
C SER A 85 6.59 -16.48 6.60
N ALA A 86 7.34 -15.42 6.32
CA ALA A 86 8.74 -15.50 5.93
C ALA A 86 9.68 -15.34 7.13
N ASP A 87 10.93 -15.80 6.96
CA ASP A 87 11.97 -15.58 7.95
C ASP A 87 12.40 -14.11 8.02
N PRO A 88 13.11 -13.70 9.09
CA PRO A 88 13.49 -12.29 9.25
C PRO A 88 14.32 -11.71 8.09
N ALA A 89 15.22 -12.48 7.51
CA ALA A 89 16.05 -12.02 6.40
C ALA A 89 15.21 -11.77 5.15
N THR A 90 14.29 -12.68 4.85
CA THR A 90 13.35 -12.51 3.74
C THR A 90 12.42 -11.33 3.97
N ARG A 91 11.92 -11.16 5.20
CA ARG A 91 11.07 -10.01 5.53
C ARG A 91 11.79 -8.68 5.31
N LEU A 92 13.04 -8.59 5.74
CA LEU A 92 13.84 -7.39 5.56
C LEU A 92 14.07 -7.09 4.06
N ARG A 93 14.34 -8.14 3.27
CA ARG A 93 14.50 -7.99 1.82
C ARG A 93 13.20 -7.48 1.18
N LEU A 94 12.06 -8.05 1.55
CA LEU A 94 10.77 -7.70 0.97
C LEU A 94 10.39 -6.25 1.27
N VAL A 95 10.57 -5.79 2.52
CA VAL A 95 10.27 -4.38 2.85
C VAL A 95 11.23 -3.43 2.13
N GLY A 96 12.48 -3.83 1.97
CA GLY A 96 13.45 -3.06 1.17
C GLY A 96 13.04 -2.96 -0.29
N GLU A 97 12.51 -4.04 -0.85
CA GLU A 97 12.04 -4.06 -2.24
C GLU A 97 10.90 -3.08 -2.47
N ILE A 98 9.90 -3.06 -1.60
CA ILE A 98 8.78 -2.13 -1.79
C ILE A 98 9.20 -0.68 -1.53
N ALA A 99 10.07 -0.44 -0.57
CA ALA A 99 10.58 0.91 -0.30
C ALA A 99 11.36 1.46 -1.50
N THR A 100 12.20 0.64 -2.10
CA THR A 100 12.98 1.00 -3.29
C THR A 100 12.06 1.21 -4.49
N ASP A 101 11.10 0.32 -4.70
CA ASP A 101 10.15 0.43 -5.80
C ASP A 101 9.33 1.72 -5.70
N TYR A 102 8.86 2.06 -4.50
CA TYR A 102 8.12 3.29 -4.29
C TYR A 102 8.97 4.52 -4.62
N GLN A 103 10.24 4.55 -4.19
CA GLN A 103 11.12 5.67 -4.49
C GLN A 103 11.32 5.84 -6.00
N VAL A 104 11.45 4.74 -6.74
CA VAL A 104 11.59 4.77 -8.20
C VAL A 104 10.30 5.24 -8.88
N LYS A 105 9.15 4.84 -8.34
CA LYS A 105 7.83 5.10 -8.92
C LYS A 105 7.09 6.27 -8.26
N VAL A 106 7.77 7.08 -7.47
CA VAL A 106 7.11 8.14 -6.69
C VAL A 106 6.29 9.09 -7.55
N HIS A 107 6.66 9.27 -8.80
CA HIS A 107 5.94 10.12 -9.76
C HIS A 107 4.58 9.57 -10.18
N GLU A 108 4.30 8.30 -9.89
CA GLU A 108 3.00 7.66 -10.17
C GLU A 108 1.97 7.91 -9.06
N PHE A 109 2.41 8.51 -7.96
CA PHE A 109 1.56 8.73 -6.78
C PHE A 109 1.34 10.19 -6.42
#